data_c8681c511d7c4c5b925cd321cd16debf
#
_entry.id   c8681c511d7c4c5b925cd321cd16debf
#
_cell.length_a   1.000
_cell.length_b   1.000
_cell.length_c   1.000
_cell.angle_alpha   90.00
_cell.angle_beta   90.00
_cell.angle_gamma   90.00
#
_symmetry.space_group_name_H-M   'P 1'
#
loop_
_entity.id
_entity.type
_entity.pdbx_description
1 polymer ?
#
loop_
_entity_poly.entity_id
_entity_poly.type
_entity_poly.pdbx_seq_one_letter_code
_entity_poly.pdbx_strand_id
1 'polypeptide(L)'
;MSQKFPADTEKFSAGNFCLISMCTKIQIASGDCAQRGKHAKGDAFYQEGTTMKNNIRVTLEYDGSRYDGWQKQGNTDNTIQGKLETVLFKMAGEEIEIHGSGRTDAGVHARGQVANFHIDAKICPDGKTAKDYLNRYLPEDIRVLSAELASERFHSRLSAVSKTYGYYVETGDKKDVFERKYVYGYGKKLDVEAMQRAAEFLIGEHDFKSFCANRRMKKSTVRRIDEVRIVEHGTKIELLYTGNGFLYNMVRILTGTLLEIGSGMRKPEEMKEIIEAKNRDMAGRTAPPEGLFLLHVDYEGERKTV
;
A
#
# COMPACT_ATOMS: atom_id res chain seq x y z
N MET A 1 47.62 -1.26 -30.58
CA MET A 1 48.06 -0.60 -29.34
C MET A 1 47.15 -1.05 -28.21
N SER A 2 47.67 -1.97 -27.42
CA SER A 2 46.93 -2.66 -26.34
C SER A 2 47.38 -2.05 -25.01
N GLN A 3 46.50 -1.41 -24.29
CA GLN A 3 46.80 -0.97 -22.93
C GLN A 3 46.17 -1.93 -21.91
N LYS A 4 47.04 -2.63 -21.19
CA LYS A 4 46.72 -3.47 -20.03
C LYS A 4 46.56 -2.56 -18.81
N PHE A 5 45.50 -2.77 -18.04
CA PHE A 5 45.34 -2.26 -16.67
C PHE A 5 45.82 -3.32 -15.68
N PRO A 6 46.53 -2.94 -14.60
CA PRO A 6 46.95 -3.89 -13.56
C PRO A 6 45.83 -4.17 -12.57
N ALA A 7 45.79 -5.42 -12.10
CA ALA A 7 44.94 -5.89 -11.04
C ALA A 7 45.64 -5.66 -9.70
N ASP A 8 45.04 -4.86 -8.80
CA ASP A 8 45.43 -4.83 -7.40
C ASP A 8 44.38 -5.59 -6.56
N THR A 9 44.85 -6.70 -6.00
CA THR A 9 44.13 -7.52 -5.03
C THR A 9 44.55 -7.09 -3.64
N GLU A 10 43.75 -6.30 -2.94
CA GLU A 10 43.87 -6.17 -1.48
C GLU A 10 42.91 -7.10 -0.76
N LYS A 11 43.49 -8.05 -0.05
CA LYS A 11 42.85 -8.94 0.90
C LYS A 11 42.53 -8.16 2.18
N PHE A 12 41.26 -7.99 2.51
CA PHE A 12 40.85 -7.58 3.85
C PHE A 12 40.59 -8.82 4.71
N SER A 13 41.39 -8.89 5.76
CA SER A 13 41.39 -9.88 6.82
C SER A 13 40.14 -9.79 7.71
N ALA A 14 39.54 -10.92 8.01
CA ALA A 14 38.46 -11.07 8.97
C ALA A 14 38.97 -10.82 10.39
N GLY A 15 38.49 -9.73 11.01
CA GLY A 15 38.67 -9.44 12.43
C GLY A 15 37.54 -10.02 13.26
N ASN A 16 37.89 -11.01 14.11
CA ASN A 16 37.02 -11.58 15.14
C ASN A 16 36.62 -10.52 16.16
N PHE A 17 35.31 -10.28 16.33
CA PHE A 17 34.78 -9.61 17.50
C PHE A 17 34.26 -10.62 18.52
N CYS A 18 34.99 -10.67 19.63
CA CYS A 18 34.74 -11.52 20.80
C CYS A 18 33.53 -10.99 21.57
N LEU A 19 32.53 -11.83 21.77
CA LEU A 19 31.41 -11.62 22.69
C LEU A 19 31.89 -11.78 24.13
N ILE A 20 31.92 -10.67 24.89
CA ILE A 20 32.09 -10.72 26.36
C ILE A 20 30.68 -10.77 26.97
N SER A 21 30.32 -11.96 27.41
CA SER A 21 29.17 -12.21 28.29
C SER A 21 29.63 -11.94 29.73
N MET A 22 29.12 -10.88 30.35
CA MET A 22 29.23 -10.68 31.81
C MET A 22 27.95 -11.18 32.48
N CYS A 23 28.03 -12.43 32.97
CA CYS A 23 27.04 -13.01 33.87
C CYS A 23 27.47 -12.72 35.31
N THR A 24 26.82 -11.75 35.98
CA THR A 24 27.08 -11.50 37.41
C THR A 24 26.13 -12.39 38.25
N LYS A 25 26.68 -13.42 38.86
CA LYS A 25 26.00 -14.21 39.90
C LYS A 25 26.00 -13.42 41.20
N ILE A 26 24.83 -13.11 41.73
CA ILE A 26 24.65 -12.66 43.11
C ILE A 26 24.29 -13.89 43.94
N GLN A 27 25.20 -14.22 44.88
CA GLN A 27 24.98 -15.22 45.93
C GLN A 27 24.08 -14.65 47.02
N ILE A 28 23.01 -15.35 47.31
CA ILE A 28 22.15 -15.07 48.46
C ILE A 28 22.72 -15.81 49.69
N ALA A 29 23.14 -15.08 50.68
CA ALA A 29 23.46 -15.58 51.99
C ALA A 29 22.18 -15.64 52.85
N SER A 30 21.90 -16.83 53.38
CA SER A 30 20.85 -17.06 54.36
C SER A 30 21.25 -16.56 55.74
N GLY A 31 20.39 -15.79 56.39
CA GLY A 31 20.57 -15.40 57.80
C GLY A 31 19.19 -15.10 58.40
N ASP A 32 18.74 -16.03 59.25
CA ASP A 32 17.59 -15.89 60.12
C ASP A 32 17.71 -14.73 61.08
N CYS A 33 16.75 -13.89 61.21
CA CYS A 33 16.36 -13.31 62.50
C CYS A 33 14.90 -12.84 62.51
N ALA A 34 14.11 -13.45 63.30
CA ALA A 34 12.75 -13.08 63.59
C ALA A 34 12.70 -11.83 64.49
N GLN A 35 11.93 -10.78 64.08
CA GLN A 35 11.25 -9.94 65.08
C GLN A 35 10.05 -9.23 64.43
N ARG A 36 8.96 -9.22 65.19
CA ARG A 36 7.63 -8.65 64.87
C ARG A 36 7.68 -7.12 64.74
N GLY A 37 7.06 -6.61 63.69
CA GLY A 37 6.71 -5.23 63.59
C GLY A 37 5.50 -5.06 62.66
N LYS A 38 4.32 -4.77 63.26
CA LYS A 38 3.10 -4.37 62.53
C LYS A 38 3.38 -3.00 61.91
N HIS A 39 3.40 -2.91 60.60
CA HIS A 39 3.20 -1.64 59.93
C HIS A 39 2.37 -1.82 58.64
N ALA A 40 1.45 -0.85 58.54
CA ALA A 40 0.42 -0.63 57.58
C ALA A 40 0.73 -1.07 56.13
N LYS A 41 -0.23 -1.79 55.55
CA LYS A 41 -0.37 -1.96 54.11
C LYS A 41 -0.69 -0.59 53.49
N GLY A 42 0.30 0.05 52.95
CA GLY A 42 0.12 1.10 51.94
C GLY A 42 -0.05 0.42 50.60
N ASP A 43 -1.31 0.23 50.17
CA ASP A 43 -1.61 -0.13 48.79
C ASP A 43 -1.15 1.03 47.91
N ALA A 44 0.08 0.91 47.36
CA ALA A 44 0.49 1.75 46.27
C ALA A 44 -0.36 1.33 45.06
N PHE A 45 -1.51 1.96 44.89
CA PHE A 45 -2.24 1.97 43.64
C PHE A 45 -1.27 2.56 42.56
N TYR A 46 -0.62 1.70 41.81
CA TYR A 46 -0.07 2.06 40.51
C TYR A 46 -1.30 2.37 39.63
N GLN A 47 -1.69 3.65 39.61
CA GLN A 47 -2.50 4.13 38.49
C GLN A 47 -1.67 3.92 37.22
N GLU A 48 -2.01 2.90 36.45
CA GLU A 48 -1.65 2.85 35.05
C GLU A 48 -2.19 4.14 34.42
N GLY A 49 -1.32 5.13 34.31
CA GLY A 49 -1.64 6.36 33.62
C GLY A 49 -1.99 6.00 32.19
N THR A 50 -3.26 6.19 31.83
CA THR A 50 -3.75 6.01 30.46
C THR A 50 -2.84 6.87 29.55
N THR A 51 -1.90 6.24 28.86
CA THR A 51 -1.02 6.94 27.93
C THR A 51 -1.87 7.50 26.80
N MET A 52 -1.85 8.81 26.62
CA MET A 52 -2.58 9.48 25.54
C MET A 52 -1.91 9.11 24.20
N LYS A 53 -2.65 8.43 23.32
CA LYS A 53 -2.18 8.08 21.99
C LYS A 53 -2.67 9.11 20.96
N ASN A 54 -1.78 9.54 20.10
CA ASN A 54 -2.10 10.34 18.93
C ASN A 54 -2.46 9.42 17.76
N ASN A 55 -3.53 9.73 17.04
CA ASN A 55 -3.84 9.13 15.75
C ASN A 55 -3.12 9.93 14.67
N ILE A 56 -2.12 9.33 14.04
CA ILE A 56 -1.33 9.96 12.98
C ILE A 56 -1.83 9.46 11.62
N ARG A 57 -2.27 10.39 10.77
CA ARG A 57 -2.57 10.15 9.35
C ARG A 57 -1.34 10.44 8.52
N VAL A 58 -0.99 9.53 7.62
CA VAL A 58 0.13 9.69 6.68
C VAL A 58 -0.33 9.48 5.24
N THR A 59 0.20 10.29 4.33
CA THR A 59 0.08 10.05 2.88
C THR A 59 1.41 9.54 2.37
N LEU A 60 1.37 8.47 1.58
CA LEU A 60 2.53 7.69 1.16
C LEU A 60 2.60 7.57 -0.36
N GLU A 61 3.82 7.56 -0.89
CA GLU A 61 4.11 7.05 -2.22
C GLU A 61 5.07 5.85 -2.12
N TYR A 62 4.96 4.92 -3.06
CA TYR A 62 5.89 3.78 -3.14
C TYR A 62 5.96 3.14 -4.53
N ASP A 63 7.16 2.67 -4.89
CA ASP A 63 7.39 1.72 -5.98
C ASP A 63 7.08 0.30 -5.47
N GLY A 64 5.96 -0.27 -5.91
CA GLY A 64 5.51 -1.60 -5.51
C GLY A 64 6.26 -2.75 -6.16
N SER A 65 7.16 -2.50 -7.13
CA SER A 65 7.77 -3.54 -7.99
C SER A 65 8.47 -4.67 -7.22
N ARG A 66 8.99 -4.38 -6.03
CA ARG A 66 9.74 -5.34 -5.21
C ARG A 66 8.94 -5.92 -4.04
N TYR A 67 7.67 -5.51 -3.89
CA TYR A 67 6.85 -5.85 -2.74
C TYR A 67 5.73 -6.82 -3.08
N ASP A 68 5.41 -7.68 -2.14
CA ASP A 68 4.29 -8.63 -2.20
C ASP A 68 2.94 -7.97 -1.92
N GLY A 69 2.85 -6.67 -2.21
CA GLY A 69 1.70 -5.80 -2.03
C GLY A 69 1.71 -5.03 -0.70
N TRP A 70 0.57 -4.43 -0.40
CA TRP A 70 0.42 -3.64 0.82
C TRP A 70 0.38 -4.49 2.09
N GLN A 71 -0.53 -5.48 2.13
CA GLN A 71 -0.93 -6.17 3.35
C GLN A 71 0.13 -7.14 3.85
N LYS A 72 0.49 -7.05 5.14
CA LYS A 72 1.32 -8.04 5.85
C LYS A 72 0.70 -9.44 5.71
N GLN A 73 1.53 -10.43 5.43
CA GLN A 73 1.14 -11.81 5.16
C GLN A 73 1.98 -12.75 6.01
N GLY A 74 1.42 -13.92 6.37
CA GLY A 74 2.13 -14.88 7.22
C GLY A 74 3.31 -15.58 6.56
N ASN A 75 3.46 -15.47 5.24
CA ASN A 75 4.51 -16.13 4.44
C ASN A 75 5.59 -15.17 3.92
N THR A 76 5.46 -13.87 4.14
CA THR A 76 6.42 -12.85 3.70
C THR A 76 6.37 -11.59 4.55
N ASP A 77 7.54 -11.06 4.89
CA ASP A 77 7.70 -9.75 5.52
C ASP A 77 7.95 -8.64 4.51
N ASN A 78 8.00 -9.00 3.21
CA ASN A 78 8.33 -8.06 2.14
C ASN A 78 7.09 -7.31 1.63
N THR A 79 6.35 -6.67 2.53
CA THR A 79 5.15 -5.89 2.23
C THR A 79 5.32 -4.44 2.67
N ILE A 80 4.58 -3.50 2.05
CA ILE A 80 4.63 -2.08 2.42
C ILE A 80 4.25 -1.89 3.88
N GLN A 81 3.15 -2.52 4.33
CA GLN A 81 2.71 -2.49 5.73
C GLN A 81 3.79 -3.02 6.67
N GLY A 82 4.42 -4.16 6.34
CA GLY A 82 5.48 -4.74 7.17
C GLY A 82 6.70 -3.83 7.33
N LYS A 83 7.11 -3.12 6.25
CA LYS A 83 8.21 -2.15 6.33
C LYS A 83 7.85 -0.96 7.23
N LEU A 84 6.65 -0.43 7.12
CA LEU A 84 6.16 0.67 7.96
C LEU A 84 6.07 0.25 9.43
N GLU A 85 5.47 -0.89 9.74
CA GLU A 85 5.34 -1.43 11.10
C GLU A 85 6.72 -1.71 11.74
N THR A 86 7.68 -2.20 10.96
CA THR A 86 9.06 -2.40 11.42
C THR A 86 9.73 -1.08 11.86
N VAL A 87 9.51 0.01 11.09
CA VAL A 87 10.06 1.32 11.43
C VAL A 87 9.33 1.93 12.62
N LEU A 88 8.00 1.77 12.70
CA LEU A 88 7.19 2.22 13.83
C LEU A 88 7.56 1.49 15.12
N PHE A 89 7.82 0.18 15.06
CA PHE A 89 8.32 -0.59 16.21
C PHE A 89 9.66 -0.03 16.74
N LYS A 90 10.58 0.33 15.84
CA LYS A 90 11.86 0.97 16.25
C LYS A 90 11.66 2.34 16.89
N MET A 91 10.61 3.06 16.48
CA MET A 91 10.27 4.37 17.04
C MET A 91 9.63 4.25 18.43
N ALA A 92 8.70 3.32 18.59
CA ALA A 92 7.85 3.21 19.77
C ALA A 92 8.36 2.23 20.83
N GLY A 93 9.17 1.23 20.44
CA GLY A 93 9.56 0.12 21.30
C GLY A 93 8.43 -0.91 21.51
N GLU A 94 7.27 -0.72 20.89
CA GLU A 94 6.11 -1.62 20.92
C GLU A 94 5.55 -1.84 19.51
N GLU A 95 4.76 -2.90 19.32
CA GLU A 95 4.09 -3.15 18.04
C GLU A 95 3.01 -2.09 17.77
N ILE A 96 3.12 -1.43 16.62
CA ILE A 96 2.16 -0.42 16.14
C ILE A 96 1.52 -0.96 14.87
N GLU A 97 0.21 -1.21 14.91
CA GLU A 97 -0.56 -1.60 13.73
C GLU A 97 -0.86 -0.37 12.87
N ILE A 98 -0.57 -0.46 11.56
CA ILE A 98 -0.90 0.58 10.58
C ILE A 98 -2.04 0.15 9.67
N HIS A 99 -3.05 1.01 9.54
CA HIS A 99 -4.23 0.79 8.72
C HIS A 99 -4.14 1.57 7.42
N GLY A 100 -4.05 0.87 6.27
CA GLY A 100 -4.09 1.50 4.95
C GLY A 100 -5.50 1.75 4.44
N SER A 101 -5.70 2.79 3.62
CA SER A 101 -6.99 3.11 3.01
C SER A 101 -7.51 2.00 2.09
N GLY A 102 -6.61 1.29 1.45
CA GLY A 102 -6.89 0.15 0.58
C GLY A 102 -5.65 -0.73 0.41
N ARG A 103 -5.88 -1.98 0.02
CA ARG A 103 -4.79 -2.90 -0.32
C ARG A 103 -4.40 -2.68 -1.78
N THR A 104 -3.11 -2.64 -2.05
CA THR A 104 -2.55 -2.78 -3.38
C THR A 104 -1.98 -4.20 -3.52
N ASP A 105 -2.10 -4.78 -4.72
CA ASP A 105 -1.57 -6.11 -5.00
C ASP A 105 -0.05 -6.09 -5.13
N ALA A 106 0.58 -7.26 -5.18
CA ALA A 106 2.00 -7.39 -5.48
C ALA A 106 2.35 -6.68 -6.81
N GLY A 107 3.41 -5.88 -6.80
CA GLY A 107 3.88 -5.12 -7.95
C GLY A 107 3.08 -3.85 -8.26
N VAL A 108 2.02 -3.53 -7.52
CA VAL A 108 1.20 -2.32 -7.71
C VAL A 108 1.77 -1.15 -6.92
N HIS A 109 1.78 0.03 -7.52
CA HIS A 109 2.35 1.26 -6.97
C HIS A 109 1.31 2.14 -6.27
N ALA A 110 1.78 3.17 -5.58
CA ALA A 110 0.95 4.27 -5.13
C ALA A 110 1.68 5.60 -5.21
N ARG A 111 0.94 6.66 -5.53
CA ARG A 111 1.36 8.06 -5.42
C ARG A 111 0.62 8.82 -4.32
N GLY A 112 -0.43 8.22 -3.75
CA GLY A 112 -1.28 8.84 -2.75
C GLY A 112 -1.98 7.82 -1.85
N GLN A 113 -1.27 6.76 -1.40
CA GLN A 113 -1.82 5.86 -0.38
C GLN A 113 -1.95 6.60 0.94
N VAL A 114 -3.08 6.47 1.60
CA VAL A 114 -3.29 7.03 2.95
C VAL A 114 -3.33 5.90 3.98
N ALA A 115 -2.65 6.12 5.10
CA ALA A 115 -2.68 5.21 6.23
C ALA A 115 -2.77 5.98 7.55
N ASN A 116 -3.19 5.29 8.62
CA ASN A 116 -3.15 5.85 9.96
C ASN A 116 -2.71 4.82 10.99
N PHE A 117 -2.17 5.30 12.09
CA PHE A 117 -1.74 4.50 13.22
C PHE A 117 -1.83 5.30 14.53
N HIS A 118 -1.91 4.58 15.67
CA HIS A 118 -1.95 5.18 16.99
C HIS A 118 -0.62 4.96 17.70
N ILE A 119 -0.03 6.04 18.24
CA ILE A 119 1.26 6.03 18.91
C ILE A 119 1.23 6.95 20.14
N ASP A 120 2.03 6.64 21.19
CA ASP A 120 2.14 7.49 22.38
C ASP A 120 2.51 8.93 21.99
N ALA A 121 1.69 9.88 22.47
CA ALA A 121 1.90 11.32 22.21
C ALA A 121 3.25 11.86 22.72
N LYS A 122 3.87 11.20 23.71
CA LYS A 122 5.20 11.56 24.20
C LYS A 122 6.30 11.17 23.23
N ILE A 123 6.10 10.08 22.46
CA ILE A 123 7.05 9.57 21.45
C ILE A 123 6.87 10.32 20.13
N CYS A 124 5.63 10.53 19.72
CA CYS A 124 5.26 11.18 18.47
C CYS A 124 4.20 12.25 18.71
N PRO A 125 4.63 13.48 19.08
CA PRO A 125 3.71 14.57 19.43
C PRO A 125 2.96 15.16 18.23
N ASP A 126 3.50 15.02 17.02
CA ASP A 126 2.95 15.63 15.81
C ASP A 126 3.28 14.85 14.54
N GLY A 127 2.65 15.25 13.44
CA GLY A 127 2.86 14.63 12.12
C GLY A 127 4.27 14.85 11.59
N LYS A 128 4.91 15.99 11.90
CA LYS A 128 6.28 16.28 11.43
C LYS A 128 7.27 15.26 12.00
N THR A 129 7.18 14.97 13.29
CA THR A 129 7.99 13.96 13.96
C THR A 129 7.81 12.58 13.31
N ALA A 130 6.56 12.18 13.04
CA ALA A 130 6.27 10.94 12.34
C ALA A 130 6.91 10.89 10.93
N LYS A 131 6.69 11.93 10.13
CA LYS A 131 7.21 12.03 8.76
C LYS A 131 8.74 11.97 8.73
N ASP A 132 9.41 12.76 9.57
CA ASP A 132 10.86 12.85 9.58
C ASP A 132 11.49 11.51 10.00
N TYR A 133 10.90 10.85 11.02
CA TYR A 133 11.39 9.55 11.48
C TYR A 133 11.15 8.45 10.43
N LEU A 134 9.94 8.35 9.89
CA LEU A 134 9.62 7.36 8.88
C LEU A 134 10.52 7.51 7.64
N ASN A 135 10.66 8.72 7.10
CA ASN A 135 11.50 8.96 5.91
C ASN A 135 12.99 8.74 6.15
N ARG A 136 13.45 8.79 7.41
CA ARG A 136 14.84 8.50 7.76
C ARG A 136 15.18 7.02 7.71
N TYR A 137 14.22 6.14 8.01
CA TYR A 137 14.47 4.71 8.21
C TYR A 137 13.74 3.80 7.21
N LEU A 138 12.80 4.33 6.44
CA LEU A 138 12.15 3.57 5.37
C LEU A 138 13.12 3.31 4.21
N PRO A 139 12.92 2.23 3.44
CA PRO A 139 13.61 2.02 2.17
C PRO A 139 13.34 3.19 1.20
N GLU A 140 14.27 3.45 0.29
CA GLU A 140 14.20 4.58 -0.67
C GLU A 140 12.99 4.55 -1.62
N ASP A 141 12.38 3.39 -1.79
CA ASP A 141 11.20 3.16 -2.62
C ASP A 141 9.87 3.27 -1.86
N ILE A 142 9.90 3.71 -0.58
CA ILE A 142 8.72 4.05 0.22
C ILE A 142 8.95 5.42 0.87
N ARG A 143 8.03 6.37 0.63
CA ARG A 143 8.15 7.73 1.17
C ARG A 143 6.85 8.24 1.77
N VAL A 144 6.95 8.91 2.91
CA VAL A 144 5.87 9.70 3.51
C VAL A 144 5.88 11.10 2.91
N LEU A 145 4.84 11.46 2.17
CA LEU A 145 4.66 12.78 1.55
C LEU A 145 4.20 13.81 2.56
N SER A 146 3.19 13.44 3.36
CA SER A 146 2.64 14.27 4.43
C SER A 146 2.28 13.41 5.63
N ALA A 147 2.29 14.03 6.81
CA ALA A 147 1.77 13.42 8.04
C ALA A 147 1.15 14.51 8.92
N GLU A 148 0.05 14.18 9.59
CA GLU A 148 -0.71 15.10 10.42
C GLU A 148 -1.41 14.36 11.57
N LEU A 149 -1.78 15.10 12.59
CA LEU A 149 -2.69 14.60 13.63
C LEU A 149 -4.09 14.47 13.04
N ALA A 150 -4.68 13.30 13.17
CA ALA A 150 -6.05 13.05 12.80
C ALA A 150 -6.96 12.97 14.03
N SER A 151 -8.27 13.12 13.84
CA SER A 151 -9.21 12.86 14.91
C SER A 151 -9.10 11.41 15.41
N GLU A 152 -9.40 11.17 16.66
CA GLU A 152 -9.36 9.82 17.26
C GLU A 152 -10.20 8.80 16.48
N ARG A 153 -11.32 9.25 15.90
CA ARG A 153 -12.25 8.41 15.14
C ARG A 153 -11.85 8.20 13.69
N PHE A 154 -10.84 8.93 13.20
CA PHE A 154 -10.39 8.78 11.81
C PHE A 154 -9.82 7.39 11.59
N HIS A 155 -10.27 6.75 10.52
CA HIS A 155 -9.74 5.47 10.04
C HIS A 155 -9.56 5.53 8.52
N SER A 156 -8.32 5.44 8.06
CA SER A 156 -7.94 5.61 6.64
C SER A 156 -8.80 4.82 5.65
N ARG A 157 -9.30 3.64 6.03
CA ARG A 157 -10.14 2.81 5.17
C ARG A 157 -11.62 3.14 5.28
N LEU A 158 -12.13 3.33 6.51
CA LEU A 158 -13.58 3.45 6.78
C LEU A 158 -14.08 4.86 6.52
N SER A 159 -13.22 5.87 6.72
CA SER A 159 -13.54 7.28 6.47
C SER A 159 -13.36 7.70 5.00
N ALA A 160 -12.76 6.84 4.16
CA ALA A 160 -12.55 7.15 2.75
C ALA A 160 -13.88 7.16 1.99
N VAL A 161 -14.12 8.23 1.20
CA VAL A 161 -15.32 8.42 0.38
C VAL A 161 -15.12 8.04 -1.08
N SER A 162 -13.92 8.27 -1.62
CA SER A 162 -13.57 7.81 -2.97
C SER A 162 -12.07 7.48 -3.10
N LYS A 163 -11.71 6.80 -4.18
CA LYS A 163 -10.34 6.46 -4.56
C LYS A 163 -10.18 6.60 -6.05
N THR A 164 -9.04 7.15 -6.45
CA THR A 164 -8.66 7.26 -7.85
C THR A 164 -7.46 6.37 -8.14
N TYR A 165 -7.59 5.51 -9.13
CA TYR A 165 -6.53 4.68 -9.68
C TYR A 165 -6.18 5.12 -11.09
N GLY A 166 -4.90 5.09 -11.43
CA GLY A 166 -4.40 5.26 -12.80
C GLY A 166 -3.78 3.98 -13.30
N TYR A 167 -4.03 3.65 -14.56
CA TYR A 167 -3.36 2.55 -15.24
C TYR A 167 -2.74 3.07 -16.53
N TYR A 168 -1.43 2.79 -16.71
CA TYR A 168 -0.65 3.30 -17.83
C TYR A 168 -0.27 2.19 -18.78
N VAL A 169 -0.52 2.41 -20.08
CA VAL A 169 -0.28 1.44 -21.16
C VAL A 169 0.59 2.09 -22.24
N GLU A 170 1.59 1.36 -22.71
CA GLU A 170 2.39 1.73 -23.90
C GLU A 170 1.96 0.85 -25.07
N THR A 171 1.50 1.48 -26.16
CA THR A 171 1.02 0.83 -27.37
C THR A 171 2.08 0.75 -28.47
N GLY A 172 3.18 1.50 -28.34
CA GLY A 172 4.31 1.46 -29.26
C GLY A 172 5.04 0.12 -29.24
N ASP A 173 5.74 -0.17 -30.32
CA ASP A 173 6.53 -1.40 -30.50
C ASP A 173 7.77 -1.48 -29.61
N LYS A 174 8.28 -0.32 -29.16
CA LYS A 174 9.46 -0.20 -28.31
C LYS A 174 9.06 0.18 -26.89
N LYS A 175 9.37 -0.71 -25.95
CA LYS A 175 9.22 -0.41 -24.51
C LYS A 175 10.37 0.50 -24.05
N ASP A 176 10.04 1.58 -23.36
CA ASP A 176 11.03 2.37 -22.64
C ASP A 176 11.60 1.54 -21.49
N VAL A 177 12.94 1.38 -21.48
CA VAL A 177 13.65 0.60 -20.46
C VAL A 177 13.51 1.22 -19.07
N PHE A 178 13.43 2.55 -18.97
CA PHE A 178 13.31 3.26 -17.69
C PHE A 178 11.89 3.24 -17.14
N GLU A 179 10.88 3.18 -17.99
CA GLU A 179 9.47 3.14 -17.57
C GLU A 179 8.91 1.72 -17.46
N ARG A 180 9.65 0.67 -17.83
CA ARG A 180 9.17 -0.72 -17.88
C ARG A 180 8.53 -1.26 -16.59
N LYS A 181 8.84 -0.62 -15.47
CA LYS A 181 8.28 -0.98 -14.16
C LYS A 181 6.98 -0.23 -13.83
N TYR A 182 6.64 0.80 -14.62
CA TYR A 182 5.58 1.76 -14.30
C TYR A 182 4.53 1.87 -15.41
N VAL A 183 4.77 1.22 -16.54
CA VAL A 183 3.89 1.24 -17.71
C VAL A 183 3.78 -0.16 -18.29
N TYR A 184 2.57 -0.64 -18.50
CA TYR A 184 2.34 -1.92 -19.16
C TYR A 184 2.60 -1.79 -20.66
N GLY A 185 3.64 -2.44 -21.17
CA GLY A 185 3.93 -2.49 -22.59
C GLY A 185 3.00 -3.44 -23.32
N TYR A 186 1.95 -2.90 -23.94
CA TYR A 186 1.00 -3.68 -24.74
C TYR A 186 1.55 -3.97 -26.15
N GLY A 187 2.25 -2.99 -26.75
CA GLY A 187 3.00 -3.15 -28.02
C GLY A 187 2.13 -3.23 -29.27
N LYS A 188 0.87 -2.79 -29.22
CA LYS A 188 -0.06 -2.75 -30.35
C LYS A 188 -1.02 -1.59 -30.21
N LYS A 189 -1.43 -1.00 -31.35
CA LYS A 189 -2.49 0.03 -31.34
C LYS A 189 -3.78 -0.51 -30.75
N LEU A 190 -4.50 0.39 -30.07
CA LEU A 190 -5.81 0.16 -29.48
C LEU A 190 -6.80 1.18 -30.04
N ASP A 191 -8.03 0.77 -30.22
CA ASP A 191 -9.16 1.65 -30.51
C ASP A 191 -9.64 2.29 -29.21
N VAL A 192 -9.14 3.51 -28.93
CA VAL A 192 -9.45 4.25 -27.71
C VAL A 192 -10.91 4.68 -27.67
N GLU A 193 -11.53 5.00 -28.82
CA GLU A 193 -12.96 5.34 -28.89
C GLU A 193 -13.83 4.14 -28.50
N ALA A 194 -13.51 2.95 -28.96
CA ALA A 194 -14.21 1.73 -28.56
C ALA A 194 -14.08 1.47 -27.06
N MET A 195 -12.87 1.71 -26.49
CA MET A 195 -12.64 1.59 -25.06
C MET A 195 -13.47 2.62 -24.26
N GLN A 196 -13.55 3.87 -24.74
CA GLN A 196 -14.33 4.95 -24.10
C GLN A 196 -15.83 4.60 -24.11
N ARG A 197 -16.39 4.16 -25.25
CA ARG A 197 -17.79 3.69 -25.32
C ARG A 197 -18.07 2.56 -24.34
N ALA A 198 -17.16 1.60 -24.21
CA ALA A 198 -17.31 0.52 -23.25
C ALA A 198 -17.23 1.00 -21.79
N ALA A 199 -16.39 2.00 -21.51
CA ALA A 199 -16.22 2.57 -20.17
C ALA A 199 -17.50 3.27 -19.66
N GLU A 200 -18.34 3.82 -20.55
CA GLU A 200 -19.62 4.44 -20.19
C GLU A 200 -20.54 3.48 -19.42
N PHE A 201 -20.55 2.18 -19.78
CA PHE A 201 -21.34 1.16 -19.10
C PHE A 201 -20.87 0.89 -17.66
N LEU A 202 -19.66 1.29 -17.28
CA LEU A 202 -19.10 1.10 -15.95
C LEU A 202 -19.55 2.16 -14.95
N ILE A 203 -20.02 3.32 -15.44
CA ILE A 203 -20.40 4.45 -14.60
C ILE A 203 -21.68 4.14 -13.83
N GLY A 204 -21.70 4.53 -12.55
CA GLY A 204 -22.84 4.28 -11.67
C GLY A 204 -22.61 3.14 -10.68
N GLU A 205 -23.69 2.71 -10.04
CA GLU A 205 -23.68 1.64 -9.07
C GLU A 205 -24.04 0.31 -9.73
N HIS A 206 -23.13 -0.66 -9.70
CA HIS A 206 -23.29 -1.98 -10.28
C HIS A 206 -22.74 -3.08 -9.36
N ASP A 207 -23.20 -4.30 -9.59
CA ASP A 207 -22.61 -5.50 -9.01
C ASP A 207 -21.41 -5.95 -9.84
N PHE A 208 -20.22 -5.54 -9.42
CA PHE A 208 -18.95 -5.83 -10.11
C PHE A 208 -18.38 -7.23 -9.80
N LYS A 209 -19.23 -8.21 -9.56
CA LYS A 209 -18.79 -9.59 -9.28
C LYS A 209 -17.96 -10.19 -10.41
N SER A 210 -18.27 -9.89 -11.68
CA SER A 210 -17.47 -10.31 -12.85
C SER A 210 -16.05 -9.74 -12.83
N PHE A 211 -15.83 -8.63 -12.16
CA PHE A 211 -14.53 -7.96 -12.05
C PHE A 211 -13.85 -8.20 -10.70
N CYS A 212 -14.24 -9.24 -9.97
CA CYS A 212 -13.65 -9.62 -8.69
C CYS A 212 -12.86 -10.93 -8.82
N ALA A 213 -11.54 -10.90 -8.52
CA ALA A 213 -10.73 -12.11 -8.57
C ALA A 213 -11.06 -13.09 -7.42
N ASN A 214 -11.66 -12.61 -6.32
CA ASN A 214 -12.13 -13.49 -5.26
C ASN A 214 -13.51 -14.07 -5.58
N ARG A 215 -13.52 -15.22 -6.24
CA ARG A 215 -14.76 -15.95 -6.63
C ARG A 215 -15.66 -16.35 -5.43
N ARG A 216 -15.07 -16.47 -4.23
CA ARG A 216 -15.75 -16.88 -2.98
C ARG A 216 -16.05 -15.70 -2.07
N MET A 217 -16.12 -14.48 -2.60
CA MET A 217 -16.37 -13.29 -1.81
C MET A 217 -17.75 -13.36 -1.14
N LYS A 218 -17.77 -13.28 0.20
CA LYS A 218 -19.00 -13.30 1.01
C LYS A 218 -19.59 -11.89 1.22
N LYS A 219 -18.77 -10.83 1.07
CA LYS A 219 -19.21 -9.44 1.21
C LYS A 219 -19.81 -8.94 -0.10
N SER A 220 -20.60 -7.86 -0.03
CA SER A 220 -21.18 -7.20 -1.21
C SER A 220 -20.11 -6.87 -2.26
N THR A 221 -20.42 -7.19 -3.52
CA THR A 221 -19.64 -6.85 -4.71
C THR A 221 -20.18 -5.61 -5.43
N VAL A 222 -21.22 -4.98 -4.87
CA VAL A 222 -21.75 -3.73 -5.37
C VAL A 222 -20.76 -2.59 -5.08
N ARG A 223 -20.43 -1.82 -6.13
CA ARG A 223 -19.57 -0.62 -6.04
C ARG A 223 -20.15 0.46 -6.93
N ARG A 224 -19.78 1.71 -6.64
CA ARG A 224 -20.09 2.84 -7.50
C ARG A 224 -18.80 3.34 -8.13
N ILE A 225 -18.78 3.40 -9.45
CA ILE A 225 -17.76 4.09 -10.23
C ILE A 225 -18.31 5.45 -10.61
N ASP A 226 -17.62 6.51 -10.19
CA ASP A 226 -18.02 7.90 -10.44
C ASP A 226 -17.50 8.37 -11.80
N GLU A 227 -16.31 7.91 -12.20
CA GLU A 227 -15.65 8.29 -13.45
C GLU A 227 -14.73 7.18 -13.97
N VAL A 228 -14.73 6.97 -15.29
CA VAL A 228 -13.66 6.29 -16.03
C VAL A 228 -13.23 7.23 -17.17
N ARG A 229 -11.98 7.71 -17.11
CA ARG A 229 -11.43 8.59 -18.15
C ARG A 229 -10.29 7.86 -18.86
N ILE A 230 -10.31 7.85 -20.19
CA ILE A 230 -9.28 7.23 -21.03
C ILE A 230 -8.75 8.30 -21.95
N VAL A 231 -7.44 8.56 -21.85
CA VAL A 231 -6.76 9.61 -22.62
C VAL A 231 -5.56 9.02 -23.34
N GLU A 232 -5.40 9.36 -24.60
CA GLU A 232 -4.26 8.96 -25.43
C GLU A 232 -3.26 10.12 -25.53
N HIS A 233 -2.00 9.82 -25.26
CA HIS A 233 -0.87 10.73 -25.36
C HIS A 233 0.21 10.10 -26.28
N GLY A 234 0.02 10.23 -27.57
CA GLY A 234 0.88 9.57 -28.56
C GLY A 234 0.76 8.06 -28.51
N THR A 235 1.80 7.35 -28.08
CA THR A 235 1.77 5.88 -27.90
C THR A 235 1.35 5.45 -26.50
N LYS A 236 1.15 6.38 -25.58
CA LYS A 236 0.73 6.10 -24.19
C LYS A 236 -0.76 6.32 -24.00
N ILE A 237 -1.40 5.39 -23.32
CA ILE A 237 -2.79 5.50 -22.90
C ILE A 237 -2.84 5.51 -21.38
N GLU A 238 -3.53 6.51 -20.83
CA GLU A 238 -3.86 6.61 -19.42
C GLU A 238 -5.33 6.27 -19.21
N LEU A 239 -5.59 5.34 -18.27
CA LEU A 239 -6.95 4.99 -17.82
C LEU A 239 -7.07 5.38 -16.35
N LEU A 240 -7.98 6.31 -16.04
CA LEU A 240 -8.28 6.75 -14.68
C LEU A 240 -9.62 6.18 -14.23
N TYR A 241 -9.67 5.68 -13.01
CA TYR A 241 -10.87 5.09 -12.41
C TYR A 241 -11.12 5.73 -11.06
N THR A 242 -12.23 6.42 -10.89
CA THR A 242 -12.65 7.03 -9.62
C THR A 242 -13.95 6.39 -9.13
N GLY A 243 -14.01 6.00 -7.85
CA GLY A 243 -15.19 5.38 -7.27
C GLY A 243 -15.09 5.17 -5.76
N ASN A 244 -16.19 4.77 -5.13
CA ASN A 244 -16.30 4.60 -3.67
C ASN A 244 -15.46 3.45 -3.09
N GLY A 245 -14.93 2.59 -3.95
CA GLY A 245 -14.07 1.47 -3.57
C GLY A 245 -13.99 0.44 -4.68
N PHE A 246 -12.95 -0.38 -4.62
CA PHE A 246 -12.67 -1.39 -5.62
C PHE A 246 -12.50 -2.76 -4.99
N LEU A 247 -12.93 -3.80 -5.70
CA LEU A 247 -12.78 -5.19 -5.32
C LEU A 247 -11.36 -5.69 -5.60
N TYR A 248 -11.06 -6.87 -5.11
CA TYR A 248 -9.77 -7.50 -5.36
C TYR A 248 -9.50 -7.66 -6.87
N ASN A 249 -8.39 -7.10 -7.34
CA ASN A 249 -7.97 -7.00 -8.75
C ASN A 249 -8.96 -6.25 -9.68
N MET A 250 -9.98 -5.57 -9.16
CA MET A 250 -11.06 -5.02 -9.99
C MET A 250 -10.53 -4.08 -11.09
N VAL A 251 -9.73 -3.08 -10.75
CA VAL A 251 -9.20 -2.12 -11.75
C VAL A 251 -8.40 -2.85 -12.84
N ARG A 252 -7.58 -3.83 -12.46
CA ARG A 252 -6.78 -4.60 -13.42
C ARG A 252 -7.63 -5.47 -14.34
N ILE A 253 -8.74 -6.02 -13.83
CA ILE A 253 -9.68 -6.82 -14.66
C ILE A 253 -10.49 -5.92 -15.58
N LEU A 254 -10.96 -4.75 -15.10
CA LEU A 254 -11.59 -3.72 -15.92
C LEU A 254 -10.67 -3.28 -17.06
N THR A 255 -9.41 -2.95 -16.73
CA THR A 255 -8.40 -2.57 -17.72
C THR A 255 -8.17 -3.69 -18.73
N GLY A 256 -7.97 -4.93 -18.28
CA GLY A 256 -7.77 -6.05 -19.19
C GLY A 256 -8.94 -6.28 -20.15
N THR A 257 -10.17 -6.08 -19.67
CA THR A 257 -11.39 -6.17 -20.50
C THR A 257 -11.44 -5.03 -21.53
N LEU A 258 -11.12 -3.79 -21.10
CA LEU A 258 -11.05 -2.63 -22.00
C LEU A 258 -9.95 -2.80 -23.06
N LEU A 259 -8.80 -3.37 -22.71
CA LEU A 259 -7.75 -3.70 -23.68
C LEU A 259 -8.18 -4.75 -24.72
N GLU A 260 -8.97 -5.75 -24.32
CA GLU A 260 -9.55 -6.72 -25.24
C GLU A 260 -10.54 -6.04 -26.20
N ILE A 261 -11.32 -5.07 -25.74
CA ILE A 261 -12.21 -4.25 -26.56
C ILE A 261 -11.40 -3.36 -27.52
N GLY A 262 -10.44 -2.62 -27.02
CA GLY A 262 -9.58 -1.74 -27.82
C GLY A 262 -8.77 -2.49 -28.89
N SER A 263 -8.48 -3.78 -28.67
CA SER A 263 -7.83 -4.63 -29.67
C SER A 263 -8.80 -5.24 -30.69
N GLY A 264 -10.11 -5.01 -30.59
CA GLY A 264 -11.12 -5.58 -31.45
C GLY A 264 -11.50 -7.05 -31.15
N MET A 265 -10.95 -7.62 -30.05
CA MET A 265 -11.32 -8.99 -29.63
C MET A 265 -12.75 -9.06 -29.04
N ARG A 266 -13.28 -7.93 -28.58
CA ARG A 266 -14.65 -7.80 -28.04
C ARG A 266 -15.28 -6.51 -28.55
N LYS A 267 -16.62 -6.48 -28.56
CA LYS A 267 -17.38 -5.27 -28.85
C LYS A 267 -17.59 -4.44 -27.58
N PRO A 268 -17.72 -3.09 -27.68
CA PRO A 268 -18.01 -2.24 -26.51
C PRO A 268 -19.25 -2.65 -25.73
N GLU A 269 -20.31 -3.09 -26.42
CA GLU A 269 -21.60 -3.47 -25.82
C GLU A 269 -21.52 -4.71 -24.91
N GLU A 270 -20.54 -5.58 -25.15
CA GLU A 270 -20.29 -6.77 -24.31
C GLU A 270 -19.95 -6.37 -22.86
N MET A 271 -19.47 -5.15 -22.61
CA MET A 271 -19.21 -4.67 -21.25
C MET A 271 -20.45 -4.76 -20.37
N LYS A 272 -21.62 -4.39 -20.90
CA LYS A 272 -22.91 -4.48 -20.21
C LYS A 272 -23.25 -5.93 -19.87
N GLU A 273 -23.11 -6.83 -20.85
CA GLU A 273 -23.37 -8.26 -20.66
C GLU A 273 -22.45 -8.87 -19.59
N ILE A 274 -21.16 -8.47 -19.56
CA ILE A 274 -20.20 -8.92 -18.57
C ILE A 274 -20.61 -8.48 -17.16
N ILE A 275 -21.09 -7.24 -16.99
CA ILE A 275 -21.57 -6.74 -15.69
C ILE A 275 -22.77 -7.58 -15.23
N GLU A 276 -23.77 -7.77 -16.11
CA GLU A 276 -25.00 -8.50 -15.83
C GLU A 276 -24.77 -9.98 -15.52
N ALA A 277 -23.77 -10.60 -16.16
CA ALA A 277 -23.45 -12.02 -16.00
C ALA A 277 -22.96 -12.37 -14.58
N LYS A 278 -22.43 -11.44 -13.82
CA LYS A 278 -21.87 -11.65 -12.46
C LYS A 278 -20.92 -12.86 -12.37
N ASN A 279 -20.21 -13.11 -13.44
CA ASN A 279 -19.31 -14.23 -13.63
C ASN A 279 -17.92 -13.76 -14.08
N ARG A 280 -16.89 -14.07 -13.26
CA ARG A 280 -15.48 -13.69 -13.54
C ARG A 280 -14.98 -14.21 -14.90
N ASP A 281 -15.45 -15.35 -15.33
CA ASP A 281 -14.97 -15.96 -16.56
C ASP A 281 -15.46 -15.24 -17.82
N MET A 282 -16.48 -14.39 -17.71
CA MET A 282 -16.96 -13.55 -18.80
C MET A 282 -16.08 -12.30 -19.00
N ALA A 283 -15.42 -11.80 -17.93
CA ALA A 283 -14.54 -10.64 -18.03
C ALA A 283 -13.17 -11.02 -18.60
N GLY A 284 -12.48 -10.01 -19.14
CA GLY A 284 -11.16 -10.18 -19.72
C GLY A 284 -10.09 -10.58 -18.73
N ARG A 285 -8.87 -10.78 -19.21
CA ARG A 285 -7.70 -11.11 -18.40
C ARG A 285 -7.40 -10.03 -17.34
N THR A 286 -6.76 -10.41 -16.26
CA THR A 286 -6.25 -9.44 -15.29
C THR A 286 -5.01 -8.77 -15.88
N ALA A 287 -5.05 -7.44 -16.08
CA ALA A 287 -3.92 -6.68 -16.57
C ALA A 287 -2.72 -6.76 -15.60
N PRO A 288 -1.48 -6.70 -16.09
CA PRO A 288 -0.26 -6.74 -15.27
C PRO A 288 -0.23 -5.64 -14.18
N PRO A 289 0.45 -5.85 -13.06
CA PRO A 289 0.43 -4.89 -11.95
C PRO A 289 1.24 -3.62 -12.20
N GLU A 290 2.30 -3.68 -13.01
CA GLU A 290 3.27 -2.61 -13.21
C GLU A 290 2.69 -1.31 -13.76
N GLY A 291 1.55 -1.37 -14.46
CA GLY A 291 0.87 -0.18 -14.95
C GLY A 291 -0.05 0.48 -13.93
N LEU A 292 -0.34 -0.16 -12.77
CA LEU A 292 -1.37 0.29 -11.83
C LEU A 292 -0.79 1.12 -10.68
N PHE A 293 -1.44 2.27 -10.43
CA PHE A 293 -1.14 3.17 -9.33
C PHE A 293 -2.40 3.54 -8.56
N LEU A 294 -2.34 3.51 -7.23
CA LEU A 294 -3.26 4.25 -6.39
C LEU A 294 -2.81 5.72 -6.37
N LEU A 295 -3.57 6.60 -7.04
CA LEU A 295 -3.18 8.00 -7.20
C LEU A 295 -3.65 8.87 -6.05
N HIS A 296 -4.89 8.68 -5.61
CA HIS A 296 -5.51 9.55 -4.62
C HIS A 296 -6.59 8.82 -3.80
N VAL A 297 -6.81 9.31 -2.58
CA VAL A 297 -7.90 8.87 -1.68
C VAL A 297 -8.55 10.12 -1.10
N ASP A 298 -9.86 10.27 -1.33
CA ASP A 298 -10.64 11.39 -0.81
C ASP A 298 -11.30 11.05 0.52
N TYR A 299 -11.39 12.06 1.38
CA TYR A 299 -12.08 12.02 2.66
C TYR A 299 -13.11 13.14 2.74
N GLU A 300 -14.12 12.97 3.62
CA GLU A 300 -15.17 13.97 3.78
C GLU A 300 -14.59 15.31 4.27
N GLY A 301 -15.02 16.43 3.66
CA GLY A 301 -14.56 17.79 4.00
C GLY A 301 -13.24 18.20 3.34
N GLU A 302 -12.54 17.33 2.60
CA GLU A 302 -11.35 17.71 1.83
C GLU A 302 -11.75 18.25 0.46
N ARG A 303 -11.07 19.34 0.03
CA ARG A 303 -11.27 19.85 -1.33
C ARG A 303 -10.74 18.82 -2.32
N LYS A 304 -11.56 18.43 -3.30
CA LYS A 304 -11.09 17.62 -4.42
C LYS A 304 -9.97 18.39 -5.13
N THR A 305 -8.74 17.89 -4.94
CA THR A 305 -7.61 18.36 -5.74
C THR A 305 -7.68 17.57 -7.06
N VAL A 306 -8.09 18.25 -8.11
CA VAL A 306 -8.14 17.72 -9.49
C VAL A 306 -6.75 17.81 -10.10
#